data_b3de7c53c9c7a446777b60ae3eb95f90
#
_entry.id   b3de7c53c9c7a446777b60ae3eb95f90
#
_cell.length_a   1.000
_cell.length_b   1.000
_cell.length_c   1.000
_cell.angle_alpha   90.00
_cell.angle_beta   90.00
_cell.angle_gamma   90.00
#
_symmetry.space_group_name_H-M   'P 1'
#
loop_
_entity.id
_entity.type
_entity.pdbx_description
1 polymer ?
#
loop_
_entity_poly.entity_id
_entity_poly.type
_entity_poly.pdbx_seq_one_letter_code
_entity_poly.pdbx_strand_id
1 'polypeptide(L)'
;MGEVTGSWWHGQINNVTWQPLRQASVSWNLDRMALLHGQVVAKIDLTQQSITASTEVSLPLSQLMEPRKVEITGAQAKVGIDELTPFAPYPLPKIVGTVTIFVDQLKLDLTQLNNASPQIPMLDLTSPMRFSTSDIMVLEGLSLGQFSGQIANIIDPEGYKITLESGLGPLNISGYSVLTSHNIKSQYVVKSSPKTDPQLTKLLDMMGQRLQNGDYSFNTAYTL
;
A
#
# COMPACT_ATOMS: atom_id res chain seq x y z
N MET A 1 -0.12 7.64 -26.37
CA MET A 1 0.15 8.96 -25.77
C MET A 1 -1.14 9.44 -25.16
N GLY A 2 -1.12 9.89 -23.91
CA GLY A 2 -2.32 10.39 -23.25
C GLY A 2 -2.74 11.76 -23.81
N GLU A 3 -4.03 12.01 -23.83
CA GLU A 3 -4.59 13.32 -24.19
C GLU A 3 -4.50 14.24 -22.99
N VAL A 4 -3.86 15.40 -23.16
CA VAL A 4 -3.71 16.42 -22.12
C VAL A 4 -4.74 17.51 -22.36
N THR A 5 -5.55 17.80 -21.36
CA THR A 5 -6.57 18.85 -21.38
C THR A 5 -6.43 19.77 -20.19
N GLY A 6 -6.88 21.04 -20.31
CA GLY A 6 -6.84 22.00 -19.23
C GLY A 6 -5.70 23.02 -19.35
N SER A 7 -5.21 23.47 -18.22
CA SER A 7 -4.18 24.51 -18.10
C SER A 7 -3.08 24.10 -17.09
N TRP A 8 -2.06 24.92 -16.92
CA TRP A 8 -1.03 24.71 -15.91
C TRP A 8 -1.59 24.64 -14.48
N TRP A 9 -2.65 25.39 -14.21
CA TRP A 9 -3.25 25.49 -12.88
C TRP A 9 -4.17 24.34 -12.55
N HIS A 10 -4.87 23.85 -13.54
CA HIS A 10 -5.74 22.68 -13.43
C HIS A 10 -5.79 21.97 -14.77
N GLY A 11 -5.65 20.69 -14.75
CA GLY A 11 -5.66 19.91 -15.98
C GLY A 11 -5.82 18.42 -15.69
N GLN A 12 -5.88 17.68 -16.78
CA GLN A 12 -6.04 16.24 -16.76
C GLN A 12 -5.28 15.61 -17.91
N ILE A 13 -4.68 14.47 -17.64
CA ILE A 13 -4.10 13.57 -18.64
C ILE A 13 -4.89 12.29 -18.62
N ASN A 14 -5.47 11.90 -19.74
CA ASN A 14 -6.18 10.65 -19.90
C ASN A 14 -5.29 9.61 -20.60
N ASN A 15 -5.56 8.32 -20.35
CA ASN A 15 -4.87 7.21 -20.99
C ASN A 15 -3.35 7.20 -20.75
N VAL A 16 -2.91 7.56 -19.53
CA VAL A 16 -1.52 7.39 -19.11
C VAL A 16 -1.23 5.90 -19.00
N THR A 17 -0.20 5.45 -19.72
CA THR A 17 0.30 4.08 -19.62
C THR A 17 1.72 4.11 -19.08
N TRP A 18 1.88 3.69 -17.85
CA TRP A 18 3.18 3.52 -17.20
C TRP A 18 3.10 2.29 -16.30
N GLN A 19 3.92 1.30 -16.54
CA GLN A 19 3.87 0.07 -15.72
C GLN A 19 4.11 0.41 -14.24
N PRO A 20 3.22 -0.04 -13.31
CA PRO A 20 2.11 -0.99 -13.51
C PRO A 20 0.78 -0.37 -14.00
N LEU A 21 0.68 0.95 -14.12
CA LEU A 21 -0.56 1.65 -14.48
C LEU A 21 -0.89 1.49 -15.97
N ARG A 22 -2.12 1.10 -16.25
CA ARG A 22 -2.64 0.98 -17.62
C ARG A 22 -3.92 1.80 -17.75
N GLN A 23 -3.92 2.74 -18.73
CA GLN A 23 -5.10 3.60 -19.01
C GLN A 23 -5.56 4.41 -17.78
N ALA A 24 -4.61 4.92 -17.01
CA ALA A 24 -4.90 5.78 -15.88
C ALA A 24 -5.26 7.20 -16.35
N SER A 25 -6.12 7.86 -15.58
CA SER A 25 -6.37 9.30 -15.69
C SER A 25 -5.73 9.99 -14.49
N VAL A 26 -4.98 11.04 -14.74
CA VAL A 26 -4.34 11.86 -13.72
C VAL A 26 -4.85 13.29 -13.88
N SER A 27 -5.39 13.87 -12.80
CA SER A 27 -5.76 15.28 -12.77
C SER A 27 -4.95 16.02 -11.70
N TRP A 28 -4.73 17.30 -11.94
CA TRP A 28 -4.02 18.16 -10.99
C TRP A 28 -4.70 19.50 -10.82
N ASN A 29 -4.53 20.06 -9.64
CA ASN A 29 -4.97 21.39 -9.28
C ASN A 29 -3.90 22.08 -8.43
N LEU A 30 -3.27 23.13 -8.98
CA LEU A 30 -2.22 23.91 -8.31
C LEU A 30 -2.82 25.01 -7.44
N ASP A 31 -2.32 25.11 -6.22
CA ASP A 31 -2.65 26.22 -5.32
C ASP A 31 -1.86 27.49 -5.70
N ARG A 32 -2.57 28.49 -6.23
CA ARG A 32 -1.96 29.75 -6.65
C ARG A 32 -1.47 30.58 -5.47
N MET A 33 -2.11 30.44 -4.30
CA MET A 33 -1.71 31.21 -3.11
C MET A 33 -0.41 30.68 -2.53
N ALA A 34 -0.14 29.36 -2.61
CA ALA A 34 1.11 28.78 -2.18
C ALA A 34 2.33 29.34 -2.94
N LEU A 35 2.16 29.70 -4.21
CA LEU A 35 3.23 30.31 -5.02
C LEU A 35 3.69 31.66 -4.44
N LEU A 36 2.80 32.44 -3.86
CA LEU A 36 3.15 33.72 -3.21
C LEU A 36 4.03 33.51 -1.97
N HIS A 37 4.01 32.30 -1.41
CA HIS A 37 4.84 31.90 -0.27
C HIS A 37 6.08 31.11 -0.69
N GLY A 38 6.39 31.07 -2.01
CA GLY A 38 7.57 30.39 -2.54
C GLY A 38 7.46 28.85 -2.55
N GLN A 39 6.23 28.33 -2.52
CA GLN A 39 5.94 26.91 -2.59
C GLN A 39 5.08 26.55 -3.79
N VAL A 40 5.32 25.41 -4.39
CA VAL A 40 4.44 24.79 -5.36
C VAL A 40 3.65 23.71 -4.61
N VAL A 41 2.34 23.87 -4.55
CA VAL A 41 1.43 22.91 -3.92
C VAL A 41 0.43 22.47 -4.98
N ALA A 42 0.31 21.17 -5.17
CA ALA A 42 -0.59 20.57 -6.15
C ALA A 42 -1.39 19.44 -5.52
N LYS A 43 -2.71 19.50 -5.67
CA LYS A 43 -3.55 18.32 -5.44
C LYS A 43 -3.55 17.47 -6.69
N ILE A 44 -3.27 16.18 -6.52
CA ILE A 44 -3.19 15.21 -7.60
C ILE A 44 -4.20 14.10 -7.31
N ASP A 45 -5.05 13.81 -8.29
CA ASP A 45 -5.98 12.70 -8.23
C ASP A 45 -5.66 11.73 -9.39
N LEU A 46 -5.58 10.44 -9.09
CA LEU A 46 -5.36 9.36 -10.04
C LEU A 46 -6.54 8.41 -10.02
N THR A 47 -7.01 8.04 -11.18
CA THR A 47 -8.10 7.06 -11.33
C THR A 47 -7.76 6.06 -12.43
N GLN A 48 -7.86 4.78 -12.08
CA GLN A 48 -7.73 3.65 -13.01
C GLN A 48 -8.63 2.55 -12.49
N GLN A 49 -9.52 1.99 -13.29
CA GLN A 49 -10.42 0.86 -12.95
C GLN A 49 -10.63 0.61 -11.44
N SER A 50 -9.76 -0.23 -10.84
CA SER A 50 -9.79 -0.63 -9.42
C SER A 50 -8.82 0.17 -8.53
N ILE A 51 -8.11 1.17 -9.10
CA ILE A 51 -7.17 2.03 -8.38
C ILE A 51 -7.68 3.45 -8.37
N THR A 52 -7.82 4.03 -7.20
CA THR A 52 -8.04 5.47 -7.02
C THR A 52 -7.05 5.99 -6.01
N ALA A 53 -6.42 7.12 -6.30
CA ALA A 53 -5.53 7.77 -5.34
C ALA A 53 -5.72 9.28 -5.39
N SER A 54 -5.59 9.92 -4.23
CA SER A 54 -5.57 11.37 -4.10
C SER A 54 -4.46 11.77 -3.15
N THR A 55 -3.78 12.87 -3.43
CA THR A 55 -2.73 13.39 -2.57
C THR A 55 -2.49 14.87 -2.81
N GLU A 56 -1.90 15.52 -1.83
CA GLU A 56 -1.32 16.84 -1.99
C GLU A 56 0.21 16.71 -2.02
N VAL A 57 0.81 17.31 -3.02
CA VAL A 57 2.27 17.30 -3.24
C VAL A 57 2.78 18.71 -3.08
N SER A 58 3.80 18.91 -2.28
CA SER A 58 4.44 20.20 -2.11
C SER A 58 5.95 20.13 -2.32
N LEU A 59 6.49 21.20 -2.89
CA LEU A 59 7.92 21.41 -3.06
C LEU A 59 8.25 22.91 -3.06
N PRO A 60 9.45 23.30 -2.62
CA PRO A 60 9.90 24.69 -2.73
C PRO A 60 9.99 25.13 -4.19
N LEU A 61 9.54 26.37 -4.49
CA LEU A 61 9.58 26.92 -5.86
C LEU A 61 11.00 26.91 -6.45
N SER A 62 12.03 27.08 -5.59
CA SER A 62 13.45 27.01 -5.98
C SER A 62 13.89 25.63 -6.48
N GLN A 63 13.14 24.56 -6.19
CA GLN A 63 13.43 23.19 -6.62
C GLN A 63 12.56 22.74 -7.79
N LEU A 64 11.75 23.63 -8.38
CA LEU A 64 10.84 23.25 -9.46
C LEU A 64 11.56 22.69 -10.70
N MET A 65 12.74 23.22 -11.02
CA MET A 65 13.53 22.79 -12.20
C MET A 65 14.33 21.50 -11.94
N GLU A 66 14.73 21.27 -10.68
CA GLU A 66 15.43 20.07 -10.24
C GLU A 66 14.86 19.59 -8.92
N PRO A 67 13.70 18.91 -8.94
CA PRO A 67 13.05 18.45 -7.72
C PRO A 67 13.89 17.35 -7.07
N ARG A 68 14.46 17.63 -5.90
CA ARG A 68 15.26 16.66 -5.13
C ARG A 68 14.43 16.04 -4.01
N LYS A 69 13.59 16.85 -3.37
CA LYS A 69 12.74 16.40 -2.27
C LYS A 69 11.33 16.87 -2.49
N VAL A 70 10.41 15.95 -2.38
CA VAL A 70 8.97 16.20 -2.50
C VAL A 70 8.30 15.75 -1.23
N GLU A 71 7.44 16.60 -0.70
CA GLU A 71 6.60 16.27 0.44
C GLU A 71 5.21 15.90 -0.06
N ILE A 72 4.72 14.78 0.40
CA ILE A 72 3.39 14.23 0.11
C ILE A 72 2.59 14.28 1.40
N THR A 73 1.42 14.90 1.37
CA THR A 73 0.53 15.04 2.53
C THR A 73 -0.87 14.56 2.20
N GLY A 74 -1.53 13.99 3.21
CA GLY A 74 -2.92 13.56 3.11
C GLY A 74 -3.19 12.56 1.99
N ALA A 75 -2.19 11.72 1.65
CA ALA A 75 -2.38 10.75 0.57
C ALA A 75 -3.33 9.64 1.00
N GLN A 76 -4.26 9.34 0.11
CA GLN A 76 -5.16 8.21 0.22
C GLN A 76 -5.15 7.44 -1.10
N ALA A 77 -4.98 6.13 -1.02
CA ALA A 77 -5.08 5.25 -2.18
C ALA A 77 -6.00 4.08 -1.88
N LYS A 78 -6.85 3.73 -2.82
CA LYS A 78 -7.70 2.54 -2.79
C LYS A 78 -7.34 1.66 -3.97
N VAL A 79 -7.00 0.41 -3.70
CA VAL A 79 -6.48 -0.53 -4.70
C VAL A 79 -7.21 -1.86 -4.58
N GLY A 80 -7.65 -2.42 -5.68
CA GLY A 80 -8.12 -3.81 -5.73
C GLY A 80 -6.98 -4.78 -5.43
N ILE A 81 -7.23 -5.81 -4.63
CA ILE A 81 -6.17 -6.79 -4.29
C ILE A 81 -5.72 -7.58 -5.52
N ASP A 82 -6.59 -7.79 -6.48
CA ASP A 82 -6.28 -8.41 -7.77
C ASP A 82 -5.17 -7.67 -8.52
N GLU A 83 -5.11 -6.34 -8.42
CA GLU A 83 -4.05 -5.52 -9.01
C GLU A 83 -2.69 -5.68 -8.28
N LEU A 84 -2.70 -6.18 -7.05
CA LEU A 84 -1.49 -6.42 -6.26
C LEU A 84 -0.92 -7.83 -6.48
N THR A 85 -1.72 -8.77 -6.98
CA THR A 85 -1.30 -10.16 -7.21
C THR A 85 -0.07 -10.32 -8.11
N PRO A 86 0.15 -9.52 -9.18
CA PRO A 86 1.35 -9.64 -10.00
C PRO A 86 2.66 -9.33 -9.26
N PHE A 87 2.60 -8.64 -8.13
CA PHE A 87 3.76 -8.31 -7.30
C PHE A 87 4.05 -9.35 -6.20
N ALA A 88 3.19 -10.36 -6.06
CA ALA A 88 3.42 -11.42 -5.09
C ALA A 88 4.59 -12.31 -5.54
N PRO A 89 5.50 -12.69 -4.62
CA PRO A 89 6.66 -13.53 -4.94
C PRO A 89 6.27 -14.99 -5.27
N TYR A 90 5.01 -15.35 -5.10
CA TYR A 90 4.48 -16.70 -5.40
C TYR A 90 3.04 -16.56 -5.93
N PRO A 91 2.56 -17.56 -6.68
CA PRO A 91 1.19 -17.54 -7.19
C PRO A 91 0.19 -17.58 -6.03
N LEU A 92 -0.60 -16.53 -5.93
CA LEU A 92 -1.69 -16.45 -4.96
C LEU A 92 -2.99 -17.05 -5.55
N PRO A 93 -3.84 -17.66 -4.72
CA PRO A 93 -5.19 -17.98 -5.13
C PRO A 93 -5.95 -16.70 -5.51
N LYS A 94 -7.07 -16.83 -6.21
CA LYS A 94 -7.92 -15.68 -6.50
C LYS A 94 -8.40 -15.05 -5.19
N ILE A 95 -7.98 -13.81 -4.97
CA ILE A 95 -8.35 -13.01 -3.80
C ILE A 95 -9.15 -11.81 -4.30
N VAL A 96 -10.28 -11.56 -3.67
CA VAL A 96 -11.16 -10.41 -3.99
C VAL A 96 -11.27 -9.53 -2.76
N GLY A 97 -11.15 -8.24 -2.97
CA GLY A 97 -11.24 -7.23 -1.92
C GLY A 97 -10.56 -5.94 -2.34
N THR A 98 -10.57 -4.95 -1.46
CA THR A 98 -9.88 -3.68 -1.67
C THR A 98 -9.04 -3.34 -0.47
N VAL A 99 -7.88 -2.74 -0.70
CA VAL A 99 -7.03 -2.14 0.31
C VAL A 99 -7.12 -0.63 0.18
N THR A 100 -7.37 0.06 1.27
CA THR A 100 -7.28 1.52 1.35
C THR A 100 -6.06 1.87 2.20
N ILE A 101 -5.17 2.69 1.67
CA ILE A 101 -3.93 3.13 2.30
C ILE A 101 -4.07 4.62 2.59
N PHE A 102 -3.64 5.03 3.78
CA PHE A 102 -3.62 6.42 4.24
C PHE A 102 -2.21 6.78 4.66
N VAL A 103 -1.72 7.90 4.14
CA VAL A 103 -0.42 8.47 4.46
C VAL A 103 -0.63 9.90 4.90
N ASP A 104 -0.37 10.20 6.17
CA ASP A 104 -0.54 11.57 6.67
C ASP A 104 0.56 12.47 6.12
N GLN A 105 1.81 12.01 6.14
CA GLN A 105 2.97 12.73 5.61
C GLN A 105 4.09 11.78 5.20
N LEU A 106 4.65 12.00 4.02
CA LEU A 106 5.75 11.24 3.44
C LEU A 106 6.72 12.21 2.75
N LYS A 107 8.02 12.04 2.97
CA LYS A 107 9.07 12.73 2.24
C LYS A 107 9.73 11.79 1.26
N LEU A 108 9.75 12.18 -0.01
CA LEU A 108 10.42 11.45 -1.07
C LEU A 108 11.71 12.16 -1.46
N ASP A 109 12.82 11.44 -1.43
CA ASP A 109 14.06 11.87 -2.03
C ASP A 109 14.16 11.31 -3.45
N LEU A 110 13.88 12.16 -4.45
CA LEU A 110 13.85 11.76 -5.85
C LEU A 110 15.24 11.42 -6.40
N THR A 111 16.31 11.80 -5.71
CA THR A 111 17.67 11.46 -6.14
C THR A 111 17.94 9.96 -6.02
N GLN A 112 17.26 9.29 -5.11
CA GLN A 112 17.39 7.85 -4.89
C GLN A 112 16.59 7.03 -5.92
N LEU A 113 15.53 7.59 -6.51
CA LEU A 113 14.71 6.90 -7.51
C LEU A 113 15.41 6.69 -8.86
N ASN A 114 16.41 7.51 -9.15
CA ASN A 114 17.19 7.41 -10.39
C ASN A 114 18.30 6.34 -10.32
N ASN A 115 18.61 5.83 -9.16
CA ASN A 115 19.55 4.74 -8.99
C ASN A 115 18.80 3.43 -9.27
N ALA A 116 18.95 2.89 -10.47
CA ALA A 116 18.27 1.71 -11.00
C ALA A 116 18.67 0.39 -10.30
N SER A 117 18.69 0.38 -8.99
CA SER A 117 18.77 -0.86 -8.21
C SER A 117 17.36 -1.37 -7.94
N PRO A 118 17.10 -2.68 -8.09
CA PRO A 118 15.80 -3.27 -7.79
C PRO A 118 15.50 -3.32 -6.28
N GLN A 119 16.13 -2.46 -5.51
CA GLN A 119 15.91 -2.34 -4.07
C GLN A 119 14.59 -1.61 -3.82
N ILE A 120 13.87 -2.07 -2.82
CA ILE A 120 12.66 -1.40 -2.34
C ILE A 120 13.06 0.02 -1.91
N PRO A 121 12.50 1.08 -2.52
CA PRO A 121 12.87 2.43 -2.17
C PRO A 121 12.53 2.68 -0.70
N MET A 122 13.51 3.17 0.06
CA MET A 122 13.27 3.58 1.44
C MET A 122 12.52 4.90 1.43
N LEU A 123 11.24 4.83 1.79
CA LEU A 123 10.38 5.99 1.97
C LEU A 123 10.60 6.55 3.38
N ASP A 124 10.88 7.82 3.49
CA ASP A 124 10.95 8.49 4.80
C ASP A 124 9.54 8.78 5.30
N LEU A 125 8.98 7.82 6.03
CA LEU A 125 7.66 7.93 6.65
C LEU A 125 7.80 8.76 7.93
N THR A 126 7.39 10.01 7.87
CA THR A 126 7.35 10.89 9.06
C THR A 126 6.34 10.40 10.09
N SER A 127 5.28 9.73 9.63
CA SER A 127 4.30 9.02 10.44
C SER A 127 4.01 7.65 9.83
N PRO A 128 3.60 6.64 10.62
CA PRO A 128 3.23 5.35 10.06
C PRO A 128 2.11 5.48 9.03
N MET A 129 2.25 4.80 7.89
CA MET A 129 1.14 4.61 6.96
C MET A 129 0.12 3.67 7.58
N ARG A 130 -1.15 3.99 7.44
CA ARG A 130 -2.25 3.14 7.89
C ARG A 130 -2.91 2.48 6.68
N PHE A 131 -3.38 1.28 6.86
CA PHE A 131 -4.20 0.62 5.83
C PHE A 131 -5.41 -0.06 6.46
N SER A 132 -6.44 -0.20 5.65
CA SER A 132 -7.63 -1.00 5.97
C SER A 132 -8.10 -1.74 4.73
N THR A 133 -8.76 -2.87 4.93
CA THR A 133 -9.32 -3.64 3.83
C THR A 133 -10.84 -3.67 3.88
N SER A 134 -11.49 -3.87 2.73
CA SER A 134 -12.84 -4.39 2.70
C SER A 134 -12.85 -5.84 3.23
N ASP A 135 -14.00 -6.49 3.21
CA ASP A 135 -14.05 -7.93 3.41
C ASP A 135 -13.21 -8.63 2.32
N ILE A 136 -12.23 -9.41 2.77
CA ILE A 136 -11.34 -10.18 1.89
C ILE A 136 -11.97 -11.55 1.66
N MET A 137 -12.19 -11.88 0.39
CA MET A 137 -12.71 -13.18 -0.02
C MET A 137 -11.67 -13.98 -0.78
N VAL A 138 -11.57 -15.27 -0.49
CA VAL A 138 -10.72 -16.24 -1.19
C VAL A 138 -11.57 -17.41 -1.66
N LEU A 139 -11.12 -18.17 -2.67
CA LEU A 139 -11.74 -19.42 -3.09
C LEU A 139 -13.26 -19.30 -3.27
N GLU A 140 -13.72 -18.43 -4.20
CA GLU A 140 -15.11 -18.33 -4.63
C GLU A 140 -16.14 -18.10 -3.50
N GLY A 141 -15.80 -17.21 -2.56
CA GLY A 141 -16.79 -16.72 -1.59
C GLY A 141 -16.48 -17.03 -0.13
N LEU A 142 -15.32 -17.61 0.17
CA LEU A 142 -14.87 -17.79 1.55
C LEU A 142 -14.36 -16.47 2.10
N SER A 143 -15.12 -15.85 3.02
CA SER A 143 -14.71 -14.60 3.68
C SER A 143 -13.59 -14.85 4.70
N LEU A 144 -12.54 -14.06 4.63
CA LEU A 144 -11.51 -13.96 5.67
C LEU A 144 -11.79 -12.85 6.66
N GLY A 145 -12.65 -11.88 6.30
CA GLY A 145 -12.98 -10.70 7.07
C GLY A 145 -12.22 -9.45 6.65
N GLN A 146 -12.32 -8.43 7.48
CA GLN A 146 -11.67 -7.14 7.30
C GLN A 146 -10.39 -7.07 8.12
N PHE A 147 -9.39 -6.38 7.61
CA PHE A 147 -8.11 -6.19 8.28
C PHE A 147 -7.73 -4.72 8.29
N SER A 148 -6.97 -4.34 9.29
CA SER A 148 -6.34 -3.03 9.38
C SER A 148 -4.91 -3.19 9.88
N GLY A 149 -4.10 -2.17 9.66
CA GLY A 149 -2.74 -2.21 10.13
C GLY A 149 -1.97 -0.94 9.85
N GLN A 150 -0.68 -1.01 10.13
CA GLN A 150 0.24 0.10 9.98
C GLN A 150 1.55 -0.38 9.35
N ILE A 151 2.18 0.50 8.59
CA ILE A 151 3.52 0.33 8.03
C ILE A 151 4.37 1.45 8.59
N ALA A 152 5.43 1.10 9.29
CA ALA A 152 6.34 2.05 9.92
C ALA A 152 7.80 1.71 9.55
N ASN A 153 8.65 2.73 9.48
CA ASN A 153 10.08 2.54 9.33
C ASN A 153 10.66 1.86 10.56
N ILE A 154 11.66 1.02 10.34
CA ILE A 154 12.55 0.50 11.38
C ILE A 154 13.99 0.83 11.02
N ILE A 155 14.82 1.06 12.03
CA ILE A 155 16.20 1.50 11.86
C ILE A 155 17.17 0.30 11.89
N ASP A 156 16.89 -0.67 12.73
CA ASP A 156 17.74 -1.85 12.91
C ASP A 156 16.90 -3.14 13.01
N PRO A 157 16.93 -4.02 11.98
CA PRO A 157 17.50 -3.77 10.64
C PRO A 157 16.71 -2.73 9.85
N GLU A 158 17.39 -1.96 8.99
CA GLU A 158 16.74 -0.95 8.16
C GLU A 158 15.67 -1.56 7.26
N GLY A 159 14.45 -1.01 7.32
CA GLY A 159 13.32 -1.56 6.58
C GLY A 159 11.97 -1.05 7.08
N TYR A 160 10.96 -1.89 6.90
CA TYR A 160 9.59 -1.61 7.29
C TYR A 160 9.03 -2.69 8.20
N LYS A 161 8.32 -2.26 9.22
CA LYS A 161 7.46 -3.14 10.02
C LYS A 161 6.01 -2.93 9.62
N ILE A 162 5.38 -3.99 9.17
CA ILE A 162 3.97 -4.04 8.81
C ILE A 162 3.24 -4.77 9.92
N THR A 163 2.40 -4.09 10.67
CA THR A 163 1.52 -4.71 11.67
C THR A 163 0.15 -4.95 11.07
N LEU A 164 -0.45 -6.08 11.41
CA LEU A 164 -1.79 -6.48 10.93
C LEU A 164 -2.65 -6.86 12.12
N GLU A 165 -3.88 -6.35 12.11
CA GLU A 165 -4.93 -6.68 13.05
C GLU A 165 -6.22 -6.96 12.31
N SER A 166 -6.99 -7.93 12.77
CA SER A 166 -8.31 -8.19 12.21
C SER A 166 -9.34 -7.18 12.72
N GLY A 167 -10.21 -6.78 11.80
CA GLY A 167 -11.43 -6.06 12.10
C GLY A 167 -12.62 -7.00 12.25
N LEU A 168 -13.68 -6.72 11.50
CA LEU A 168 -14.89 -7.55 11.47
C LEU A 168 -14.67 -8.76 10.55
N GLY A 169 -15.02 -9.96 11.03
CA GLY A 169 -14.94 -11.17 10.20
C GLY A 169 -14.82 -12.46 10.97
N PRO A 170 -14.73 -13.59 10.25
CA PRO A 170 -14.64 -14.92 10.83
C PRO A 170 -13.27 -15.26 11.40
N LEU A 171 -12.21 -14.55 10.96
CA LEU A 171 -10.86 -14.74 11.45
C LEU A 171 -10.43 -13.60 12.37
N ASN A 172 -9.75 -13.95 13.44
CA ASN A 172 -9.06 -13.01 14.29
C ASN A 172 -7.55 -13.21 14.11
N ILE A 173 -6.94 -12.37 13.27
CA ILE A 173 -5.53 -12.41 12.93
C ILE A 173 -4.83 -11.24 13.60
N SER A 174 -3.68 -11.50 14.20
CA SER A 174 -2.79 -10.46 14.69
C SER A 174 -1.34 -10.85 14.45
N GLY A 175 -0.49 -9.88 14.17
CA GLY A 175 0.92 -10.14 13.95
C GLY A 175 1.62 -9.04 13.18
N TYR A 176 2.79 -9.38 12.68
CA TYR A 176 3.60 -8.42 11.92
C TYR A 176 4.48 -9.10 10.89
N SER A 177 4.89 -8.32 9.90
CA SER A 177 5.97 -8.64 8.96
C SER A 177 7.06 -7.59 9.07
N VAL A 178 8.30 -8.02 8.95
CA VAL A 178 9.47 -7.15 8.80
C VAL A 178 10.00 -7.34 7.38
N LEU A 179 10.00 -6.26 6.63
CA LEU A 179 10.50 -6.18 5.27
C LEU A 179 11.81 -5.39 5.26
N THR A 180 12.88 -6.01 4.79
CA THR A 180 14.18 -5.38 4.58
C THR A 180 14.55 -5.45 3.11
N SER A 181 15.68 -4.86 2.71
CA SER A 181 16.19 -4.95 1.34
C SER A 181 16.43 -6.39 0.84
N HIS A 182 16.59 -7.36 1.75
CA HIS A 182 17.01 -8.72 1.41
C HIS A 182 16.03 -9.80 1.84
N ASN A 183 15.13 -9.51 2.77
CA ASN A 183 14.25 -10.55 3.28
C ASN A 183 12.92 -10.00 3.82
N ILE A 184 11.95 -10.91 3.86
CA ILE A 184 10.66 -10.71 4.52
C ILE A 184 10.56 -11.77 5.62
N LYS A 185 10.33 -11.34 6.86
CA LYS A 185 10.03 -12.21 7.99
C LYS A 185 8.65 -11.89 8.51
N SER A 186 7.80 -12.87 8.66
CA SER A 186 6.42 -12.68 9.11
C SER A 186 6.09 -13.59 10.28
N GLN A 187 5.37 -13.04 11.25
CA GLN A 187 4.85 -13.77 12.41
C GLN A 187 3.40 -13.36 12.62
N TYR A 188 2.49 -14.29 12.43
CA TYR A 188 1.05 -14.09 12.61
C TYR A 188 0.46 -15.18 13.49
N VAL A 189 -0.52 -14.79 14.30
CA VAL A 189 -1.36 -15.70 15.06
C VAL A 189 -2.79 -15.53 14.58
N VAL A 190 -3.42 -16.63 14.25
CA VAL A 190 -4.84 -16.69 13.87
C VAL A 190 -5.57 -17.42 14.97
N LYS A 191 -6.46 -16.71 15.65
CA LYS A 191 -7.33 -17.31 16.66
C LYS A 191 -8.51 -17.99 15.97
N SER A 192 -8.68 -19.27 16.24
CA SER A 192 -9.83 -20.00 15.75
C SER A 192 -11.08 -19.66 16.56
N SER A 193 -12.21 -19.59 15.89
CA SER A 193 -13.52 -19.44 16.52
C SER A 193 -14.37 -20.67 16.24
N PRO A 194 -15.25 -21.10 17.17
CA PRO A 194 -16.20 -22.16 16.88
C PRO A 194 -17.16 -21.84 15.73
N LYS A 195 -17.24 -20.57 15.33
CA LYS A 195 -18.03 -20.08 14.19
C LYS A 195 -17.24 -20.01 12.88
N THR A 196 -15.96 -20.39 12.89
CA THR A 196 -15.11 -20.39 11.68
C THR A 196 -15.61 -21.47 10.73
N ASP A 197 -15.72 -21.12 9.45
CA ASP A 197 -16.14 -22.06 8.40
C ASP A 197 -15.24 -23.30 8.39
N PRO A 198 -15.81 -24.53 8.26
CA PRO A 198 -14.99 -25.75 8.21
C PRO A 198 -13.97 -25.79 7.08
N GLN A 199 -14.24 -25.14 5.93
CA GLN A 199 -13.29 -25.04 4.84
C GLN A 199 -12.10 -24.15 5.23
N LEU A 200 -12.39 -23.05 5.93
CA LEU A 200 -11.37 -22.17 6.44
C LEU A 200 -10.50 -22.85 7.50
N THR A 201 -11.12 -23.64 8.38
CA THR A 201 -10.38 -24.45 9.37
C THR A 201 -9.43 -25.43 8.69
N LYS A 202 -9.88 -26.13 7.64
CA LYS A 202 -9.01 -27.04 6.87
C LYS A 202 -7.84 -26.29 6.22
N LEU A 203 -8.10 -25.08 5.69
CA LEU A 203 -7.04 -24.26 5.10
C LEU A 203 -5.99 -23.87 6.16
N LEU A 204 -6.45 -23.48 7.35
CA LEU A 204 -5.57 -23.15 8.48
C LEU A 204 -4.76 -24.37 8.94
N ASP A 205 -5.37 -25.55 9.02
CA ASP A 205 -4.69 -26.81 9.36
C ASP A 205 -3.61 -27.20 8.33
N MET A 206 -3.80 -26.83 7.05
CA MET A 206 -2.82 -27.12 5.99
C MET A 206 -1.65 -26.13 5.98
N MET A 207 -1.87 -24.88 6.35
CA MET A 207 -0.89 -23.80 6.18
C MET A 207 -0.22 -23.38 7.48
N GLY A 208 -0.88 -23.53 8.63
CA GLY A 208 -0.44 -23.04 9.93
C GLY A 208 0.00 -24.15 10.88
N GLN A 209 0.82 -23.78 11.85
CA GLN A 209 1.15 -24.66 12.96
C GLN A 209 0.11 -24.47 14.08
N ARG A 210 -0.64 -25.54 14.38
CA ARG A 210 -1.63 -25.50 15.46
C ARG A 210 -0.95 -25.46 16.81
N LEU A 211 -1.34 -24.47 17.64
CA LEU A 211 -0.85 -24.27 18.99
C LEU A 211 -1.67 -25.09 20.02
N GLN A 212 -1.14 -25.26 21.23
CA GLN A 212 -1.82 -26.01 22.31
C GLN A 212 -3.17 -25.40 22.72
N ASN A 213 -3.33 -24.10 22.56
CA ASN A 213 -4.58 -23.39 22.86
C ASN A 213 -5.61 -23.43 21.71
N GLY A 214 -5.30 -24.15 20.62
CA GLY A 214 -6.16 -24.26 19.44
C GLY A 214 -6.00 -23.16 18.40
N ASP A 215 -5.21 -22.13 18.65
CA ASP A 215 -4.86 -21.11 17.68
C ASP A 215 -3.85 -21.63 16.66
N TYR A 216 -3.63 -20.85 15.59
CA TYR A 216 -2.66 -21.18 14.54
C TYR A 216 -1.55 -20.13 14.50
N SER A 217 -0.31 -20.59 14.38
CA SER A 217 0.87 -19.75 14.18
C SER A 217 1.38 -19.89 12.77
N PHE A 218 1.69 -18.76 12.16
CA PHE A 218 2.29 -18.65 10.83
C PHE A 218 3.61 -17.90 10.94
N ASN A 219 4.70 -18.61 10.73
CA ASN A 219 6.04 -18.04 10.75
C ASN A 219 6.67 -18.29 9.38
N THR A 220 6.97 -17.23 8.66
CA THR A 220 7.60 -17.34 7.33
C THR A 220 8.82 -16.43 7.24
N ALA A 221 9.80 -16.88 6.47
CA ALA A 221 10.96 -16.08 6.12
C ALA A 221 11.30 -16.35 4.64
N TYR A 222 11.40 -15.28 3.85
CA TYR A 222 11.76 -15.31 2.44
C TYR A 222 12.95 -14.39 2.20
N THR A 223 13.87 -14.84 1.35
CA THR A 223 14.95 -14.01 0.80
C THR A 223 14.46 -13.42 -0.52
N LEU A 224 14.64 -12.11 -0.71
CA LEU A 224 14.23 -11.33 -1.89
C LEU A 224 15.32 -11.37 -2.97
#